data_d8d0271011087f713cd90ac0d04e0e19
#
_entry.id   d8d0271011087f713cd90ac0d04e0e19
#
_cell.length_a   1.000
_cell.length_b   1.000
_cell.length_c   1.000
_cell.angle_alpha   90.00
_cell.angle_beta   90.00
_cell.angle_gamma   90.00
#
_symmetry.space_group_name_H-M   'P 1'
#
loop_
_entity.id
_entity.type
_entity.pdbx_description
1 polymer ?
#
loop_
_entity_poly.entity_id
_entity_poly.type
_entity_poly.pdbx_seq_one_letter_code
_entity_poly.pdbx_strand_id
1 'polypeptide(L)'
;MTAHLKLVAITPDCEDPGALAEFYRQVTGAELHPQSHNDFAGLIGVGGLFMGFQRVDRYRRPQWPDQTVPQQIHLDFEVEDLDQMEAILLRLGATSPEHQPAGERARVLVDPAGHPFCLTLD
;
A
#
# COMPACT_ATOMS: atom_id res chain seq x y z
N MET A 1 12.44 -27.87 21.10
CA MET A 1 12.33 -26.42 20.89
C MET A 1 12.00 -26.14 19.43
N THR A 2 11.11 -25.21 19.20
CA THR A 2 10.72 -24.81 17.85
C THR A 2 11.22 -23.39 17.57
N ALA A 3 11.85 -23.20 16.41
CA ALA A 3 12.26 -21.89 15.96
C ALA A 3 11.11 -21.21 15.24
N HIS A 4 10.96 -19.91 15.43
CA HIS A 4 9.86 -19.12 14.85
C HIS A 4 10.40 -17.91 14.09
N LEU A 5 9.63 -17.51 13.08
CA LEU A 5 9.84 -16.24 12.37
C LEU A 5 8.87 -15.21 12.95
N LYS A 6 9.34 -13.96 13.00
CA LYS A 6 8.48 -12.83 13.33
C LYS A 6 8.48 -11.87 12.15
N LEU A 7 7.31 -11.61 11.60
CA LEU A 7 7.19 -10.59 10.55
C LEU A 7 7.36 -9.22 11.18
N VAL A 8 8.33 -8.45 10.70
CA VAL A 8 8.62 -7.11 11.25
C VAL A 8 8.41 -5.99 10.25
N ALA A 9 8.49 -6.28 8.95
CA ALA A 9 8.41 -5.24 7.93
C ALA A 9 7.88 -5.78 6.61
N ILE A 10 7.29 -4.88 5.82
CA ILE A 10 6.89 -5.12 4.43
C ILE A 10 7.48 -3.97 3.63
N THR A 11 8.17 -4.26 2.51
CA THR A 11 8.88 -3.23 1.76
C THR A 11 8.59 -3.35 0.26
N PRO A 12 7.51 -2.72 -0.24
CA PRO A 12 7.29 -2.66 -1.68
C PRO A 12 8.26 -1.71 -2.39
N ASP A 13 8.49 -1.99 -3.66
CA ASP A 13 9.29 -1.14 -4.52
C ASP A 13 8.47 0.03 -5.06
N CYS A 14 9.14 1.10 -5.43
CA CYS A 14 8.49 2.29 -5.99
C CYS A 14 9.50 3.17 -6.73
N GLU A 15 8.97 4.20 -7.39
CA GLU A 15 9.79 5.23 -8.00
C GLU A 15 10.10 6.36 -7.03
N ASP A 16 9.12 6.74 -6.20
CA ASP A 16 9.21 7.88 -5.27
C ASP A 16 8.80 7.44 -3.86
N PRO A 17 9.77 7.03 -3.03
CA PRO A 17 9.45 6.58 -1.66
C PRO A 17 8.75 7.63 -0.80
N GLY A 18 9.17 8.88 -0.92
CA GLY A 18 8.57 9.95 -0.11
C GLY A 18 7.09 10.14 -0.42
N ALA A 19 6.73 10.15 -1.70
CA ALA A 19 5.34 10.32 -2.11
C ALA A 19 4.48 9.13 -1.68
N LEU A 20 5.00 7.91 -1.81
CA LEU A 20 4.25 6.72 -1.44
C LEU A 20 4.09 6.62 0.09
N ALA A 21 5.15 6.94 0.83
CA ALA A 21 5.08 6.98 2.28
C ALA A 21 4.05 8.02 2.77
N GLU A 22 4.02 9.20 2.16
CA GLU A 22 3.06 10.24 2.51
C GLU A 22 1.62 9.81 2.26
N PHE A 23 1.37 9.11 1.16
CA PHE A 23 0.06 8.56 0.86
C PHE A 23 -0.45 7.67 2.00
N TYR A 24 0.35 6.69 2.40
CA TYR A 24 -0.05 5.76 3.46
C TYR A 24 -0.03 6.42 4.84
N ARG A 25 0.87 7.37 5.08
CA ARG A 25 0.93 8.08 6.37
C ARG A 25 -0.39 8.78 6.68
N GLN A 26 -0.98 9.42 5.68
CA GLN A 26 -2.21 10.20 5.88
C GLN A 26 -3.42 9.35 6.27
N VAL A 27 -3.44 8.07 5.90
CA VAL A 27 -4.60 7.20 6.17
C VAL A 27 -4.36 6.15 7.24
N THR A 28 -3.10 5.89 7.61
CA THR A 28 -2.78 4.92 8.66
C THR A 28 -2.47 5.57 10.00
N GLY A 29 -2.15 6.85 10.00
CA GLY A 29 -1.69 7.54 11.22
C GLY A 29 -0.29 7.12 11.66
N ALA A 30 0.44 6.37 10.83
CA ALA A 30 1.78 5.94 11.15
C ALA A 30 2.77 7.11 11.11
N GLU A 31 3.91 6.94 11.77
CA GLU A 31 4.95 7.96 11.81
C GLU A 31 6.01 7.71 10.75
N LEU A 32 6.43 8.77 10.07
CA LEU A 32 7.55 8.69 9.14
C LEU A 32 8.84 8.45 9.92
N HIS A 33 9.59 7.41 9.52
CA HIS A 33 10.88 7.13 10.15
C HIS A 33 11.83 8.30 9.89
N PRO A 34 12.54 8.80 10.94
CA PRO A 34 13.36 10.01 10.81
C PRO A 34 14.54 9.87 9.86
N GLN A 35 14.97 8.65 9.55
CA GLN A 35 16.07 8.42 8.61
C GLN A 35 15.59 8.18 7.17
N SER A 36 14.33 8.49 6.88
CA SER A 36 13.81 8.39 5.52
C SER A 36 14.53 9.37 4.60
N HIS A 37 14.80 8.94 3.37
CA HIS A 37 15.49 9.74 2.36
C HIS A 37 14.97 9.38 0.97
N ASN A 38 15.58 9.95 -0.07
CA ASN A 38 15.07 9.82 -1.43
C ASN A 38 15.03 8.39 -1.98
N ASP A 39 15.86 7.50 -1.46
CA ASP A 39 15.94 6.12 -1.94
C ASP A 39 15.18 5.14 -1.08
N PHE A 40 14.84 5.52 0.16
CA PHE A 40 14.10 4.67 1.07
C PHE A 40 13.34 5.50 2.10
N ALA A 41 12.05 5.31 2.20
CA ALA A 41 11.23 5.90 3.24
C ALA A 41 10.57 4.80 4.06
N GLY A 42 10.28 5.06 5.32
CA GLY A 42 9.65 4.08 6.19
C GLY A 42 8.56 4.68 7.05
N LEU A 43 7.54 3.87 7.33
CA LEU A 43 6.46 4.20 8.25
C LEU A 43 6.50 3.24 9.43
N ILE A 44 6.41 3.79 10.64
CA ILE A 44 6.41 3.04 11.88
C ILE A 44 4.98 2.89 12.36
N GLY A 45 4.56 1.65 12.65
CA GLY A 45 3.26 1.40 13.26
C GLY A 45 2.13 1.18 12.28
N VAL A 46 2.40 0.65 11.11
CA VAL A 46 1.34 0.21 10.18
C VAL A 46 0.92 -1.19 10.59
N GLY A 47 -0.20 -1.29 11.32
CA GLY A 47 -0.67 -2.58 11.84
C GLY A 47 0.35 -3.28 12.74
N GLY A 48 1.18 -2.52 13.46
CA GLY A 48 2.26 -3.07 14.28
C GLY A 48 3.53 -3.41 13.50
N LEU A 49 3.54 -3.18 12.20
CA LEU A 49 4.68 -3.47 11.33
C LEU A 49 5.36 -2.20 10.86
N PHE A 50 6.62 -2.33 10.48
CA PHE A 50 7.33 -1.30 9.73
C PHE A 50 6.97 -1.48 8.24
N MET A 51 6.62 -0.41 7.57
CA MET A 51 6.37 -0.44 6.13
C MET A 51 7.39 0.43 5.43
N GLY A 52 8.27 -0.21 4.65
CA GLY A 52 9.30 0.50 3.90
C GLY A 52 8.87 0.72 2.45
N PHE A 53 9.48 1.71 1.82
CA PHE A 53 9.24 2.03 0.42
C PHE A 53 10.60 2.21 -0.23
N GLN A 54 10.98 1.25 -1.08
CA GLN A 54 12.30 1.16 -1.66
C GLN A 54 12.29 1.71 -3.07
N ARG A 55 13.09 2.75 -3.33
CA ARG A 55 13.28 3.21 -4.69
C ARG A 55 14.10 2.19 -5.47
N VAL A 56 13.62 1.84 -6.66
CA VAL A 56 14.37 0.97 -7.57
C VAL A 56 14.52 1.69 -8.92
N ASP A 57 15.66 1.47 -9.57
CA ASP A 57 15.88 2.02 -10.89
C ASP A 57 14.97 1.34 -11.90
N ARG A 58 14.45 2.10 -12.85
CA ARG A 58 13.57 1.59 -13.91
C ARG A 58 12.36 0.89 -13.33
N TYR A 59 11.77 1.48 -12.30
CA TYR A 59 10.58 0.92 -11.66
C TYR A 59 9.48 0.67 -12.69
N ARG A 60 8.95 -0.56 -12.71
CA ARG A 60 7.83 -0.95 -13.57
C ARG A 60 6.57 -1.04 -12.74
N ARG A 61 5.66 -0.14 -13.01
CA ARG A 61 4.37 -0.06 -12.30
C ARG A 61 3.56 -1.33 -12.56
N PRO A 62 3.03 -2.00 -11.53
CA PRO A 62 2.12 -3.12 -11.72
C PRO A 62 0.89 -2.74 -12.54
N GLN A 63 0.37 -3.72 -13.28
CA GLN A 63 -0.77 -3.54 -14.19
C GLN A 63 -1.92 -4.47 -13.81
N TRP A 64 -2.19 -4.57 -12.53
CA TRP A 64 -3.23 -5.45 -12.02
C TRP A 64 -4.61 -5.13 -12.62
N PRO A 65 -5.43 -6.13 -12.99
CA PRO A 65 -5.20 -7.57 -12.85
C PRO A 65 -4.38 -8.21 -13.98
N ASP A 66 -3.94 -7.44 -14.96
CA ASP A 66 -3.09 -7.93 -16.04
C ASP A 66 -1.77 -8.44 -15.47
N GLN A 67 -1.21 -9.49 -16.10
CA GLN A 67 -0.01 -10.14 -15.62
C GLN A 67 1.24 -9.74 -16.40
N THR A 68 1.17 -8.77 -17.30
CA THR A 68 2.35 -8.24 -18.01
C THR A 68 3.36 -7.67 -17.02
N VAL A 69 2.88 -6.90 -16.05
CA VAL A 69 3.65 -6.47 -14.89
C VAL A 69 2.82 -6.84 -13.66
N PRO A 70 3.05 -8.01 -13.08
CA PRO A 70 2.19 -8.48 -11.99
C PRO A 70 2.36 -7.67 -10.71
N GLN A 71 1.36 -7.74 -9.84
CA GLN A 71 1.48 -7.13 -8.52
C GLN A 71 2.63 -7.76 -7.74
N GLN A 72 3.34 -6.94 -6.97
CA GLN A 72 4.39 -7.43 -6.09
C GLN A 72 3.82 -7.90 -4.75
N ILE A 73 2.85 -7.16 -4.25
CA ILE A 73 2.20 -7.40 -2.97
C ILE A 73 0.74 -7.06 -3.11
N HIS A 74 -0.04 -7.49 -2.13
CA HIS A 74 -1.44 -7.13 -2.02
C HIS A 74 -1.74 -6.94 -0.54
N LEU A 75 -2.02 -5.70 -0.14
CA LEU A 75 -2.37 -5.38 1.24
C LEU A 75 -3.89 -5.34 1.37
N ASP A 76 -4.39 -5.73 2.53
CA ASP A 76 -5.80 -5.63 2.86
C ASP A 76 -5.94 -4.76 4.11
N PHE A 77 -6.77 -3.73 4.02
CA PHE A 77 -7.06 -2.84 5.13
C PHE A 77 -8.51 -2.95 5.53
N GLU A 78 -8.78 -3.04 6.82
CA GLU A 78 -10.13 -3.03 7.34
C GLU A 78 -10.61 -1.59 7.49
N VAL A 79 -11.82 -1.30 7.04
CA VAL A 79 -12.43 0.02 7.13
C VAL A 79 -13.86 -0.09 7.62
N GLU A 80 -14.39 0.98 8.18
CA GLU A 80 -15.77 1.03 8.64
C GLU A 80 -16.75 1.34 7.52
N ASP A 81 -16.33 2.13 6.53
CA ASP A 81 -17.17 2.61 5.44
C ASP A 81 -16.35 2.59 4.14
N LEU A 82 -16.72 1.71 3.22
CA LEU A 82 -16.00 1.56 1.95
C LEU A 82 -16.05 2.82 1.10
N ASP A 83 -17.25 3.39 0.93
CA ASP A 83 -17.42 4.56 0.07
C ASP A 83 -16.68 5.78 0.60
N GLN A 84 -16.73 6.01 1.91
CA GLN A 84 -16.05 7.13 2.54
C GLN A 84 -14.55 7.02 2.38
N MET A 85 -14.00 5.84 2.67
CA MET A 85 -12.54 5.65 2.58
C MET A 85 -12.07 5.68 1.13
N GLU A 86 -12.83 5.11 0.20
CA GLU A 86 -12.49 5.22 -1.22
C GLU A 86 -12.41 6.69 -1.66
N ALA A 87 -13.37 7.51 -1.27
CA ALA A 87 -13.37 8.93 -1.64
C ALA A 87 -12.13 9.65 -1.09
N ILE A 88 -11.74 9.34 0.15
CA ILE A 88 -10.54 9.92 0.75
C ILE A 88 -9.29 9.50 -0.02
N LEU A 89 -9.16 8.21 -0.29
CA LEU A 89 -7.98 7.67 -0.96
C LEU A 89 -7.84 8.17 -2.41
N LEU A 90 -8.96 8.32 -3.12
CA LEU A 90 -8.94 8.88 -4.47
C LEU A 90 -8.42 10.32 -4.46
N ARG A 91 -8.80 11.11 -3.47
CA ARG A 91 -8.28 12.48 -3.33
C ARG A 91 -6.79 12.52 -3.01
N LEU A 92 -6.26 11.47 -2.38
CA LEU A 92 -4.85 11.38 -2.03
C LEU A 92 -3.98 10.81 -3.15
N GLY A 93 -4.58 10.36 -4.26
CA GLY A 93 -3.83 9.89 -5.41
C GLY A 93 -4.02 8.43 -5.78
N ALA A 94 -4.88 7.69 -5.07
CA ALA A 94 -5.23 6.34 -5.47
C ALA A 94 -6.13 6.36 -6.70
N THR A 95 -6.18 5.24 -7.41
CA THR A 95 -7.11 5.04 -8.52
C THR A 95 -7.97 3.82 -8.26
N SER A 96 -9.16 3.79 -8.89
CA SER A 96 -10.11 2.69 -8.75
C SER A 96 -10.15 1.91 -10.07
N PRO A 97 -9.64 0.67 -10.12
CA PRO A 97 -9.73 -0.14 -11.33
C PRO A 97 -11.16 -0.58 -11.58
N GLU A 98 -11.50 -0.85 -12.85
CA GLU A 98 -12.81 -1.35 -13.20
C GLU A 98 -13.06 -2.75 -12.64
N HIS A 99 -12.02 -3.57 -12.58
CA HIS A 99 -12.10 -4.94 -12.09
C HIS A 99 -12.25 -4.93 -10.57
N GLN A 100 -13.45 -5.32 -10.08
CA GLN A 100 -13.80 -5.36 -8.66
C GLN A 100 -14.33 -6.76 -8.32
N PRO A 101 -13.43 -7.73 -8.10
CA PRO A 101 -13.84 -9.13 -7.97
C PRO A 101 -14.66 -9.45 -6.72
N ALA A 102 -14.54 -8.66 -5.66
CA ALA A 102 -15.26 -8.92 -4.42
C ALA A 102 -16.62 -8.23 -4.33
N GLY A 103 -17.01 -7.47 -5.37
CA GLY A 103 -18.30 -6.82 -5.41
C GLY A 103 -18.51 -5.80 -4.31
N GLU A 104 -19.53 -6.00 -3.46
CA GLU A 104 -19.87 -5.06 -2.39
C GLU A 104 -19.15 -5.34 -1.07
N ARG A 105 -18.43 -6.45 -0.96
CA ARG A 105 -17.78 -6.85 0.29
C ARG A 105 -16.44 -6.18 0.51
N ALA A 106 -15.76 -5.84 -0.57
CA ALA A 106 -14.45 -5.25 -0.53
C ALA A 106 -14.28 -4.36 -1.75
N ARG A 107 -13.30 -3.49 -1.69
CA ARG A 107 -13.02 -2.58 -2.79
C ARG A 107 -11.55 -2.61 -3.09
N VAL A 108 -11.18 -2.86 -4.36
CA VAL A 108 -9.78 -2.78 -4.77
C VAL A 108 -9.48 -1.36 -5.22
N LEU A 109 -8.38 -0.81 -4.71
CA LEU A 109 -7.81 0.45 -5.16
C LEU A 109 -6.36 0.22 -5.53
N VAL A 110 -5.77 1.17 -6.23
CA VAL A 110 -4.38 1.11 -6.65
C VAL A 110 -3.69 2.35 -6.09
N ASP A 111 -2.56 2.15 -5.41
CA ASP A 111 -1.82 3.25 -4.81
C ASP A 111 -1.03 4.05 -5.85
N PRO A 112 -0.41 5.18 -5.47
CA PRO A 112 0.33 6.00 -6.44
C PRO A 112 1.47 5.30 -7.16
N ALA A 113 2.02 4.22 -6.59
CA ALA A 113 3.07 3.42 -7.24
C ALA A 113 2.51 2.27 -8.09
N GLY A 114 1.20 2.09 -8.11
CA GLY A 114 0.55 1.05 -8.89
C GLY A 114 0.28 -0.24 -8.14
N HIS A 115 0.59 -0.32 -6.84
CA HIS A 115 0.31 -1.53 -6.06
C HIS A 115 -1.18 -1.60 -5.73
N PRO A 116 -1.86 -2.70 -6.08
CA PRO A 116 -3.25 -2.88 -5.68
C PRO A 116 -3.35 -3.21 -4.19
N PHE A 117 -4.41 -2.74 -3.57
CA PHE A 117 -4.73 -3.08 -2.18
C PHE A 117 -6.25 -3.11 -2.04
N CYS A 118 -6.72 -3.82 -1.02
CA CYS A 118 -8.15 -3.93 -0.76
C CYS A 118 -8.55 -3.19 0.50
N LEU A 119 -9.75 -2.64 0.45
CA LEU A 119 -10.49 -2.20 1.62
C LEU A 119 -11.53 -3.26 1.92
N THR A 120 -11.60 -3.72 3.16
CA THR A 120 -12.58 -4.72 3.58
C THR A 120 -13.38 -4.20 4.78
N LEU A 121 -14.62 -4.64 4.88
CA LEU A 121 -15.42 -4.36 6.06
C LEU A 121 -15.09 -5.37 7.15
N ASP A 122 -15.22 -4.92 8.38
CA ASP A 122 -15.05 -5.78 9.55
C ASP A 122 -16.12 -6.88 9.58
#